data_68fd3bdb2e1f280a2bd55d366de4a328
#
_entry.id   68fd3bdb2e1f280a2bd55d366de4a328
#
_cell.length_a   1.000
_cell.length_b   1.000
_cell.length_c   1.000
_cell.angle_alpha   90.00
_cell.angle_beta   90.00
_cell.angle_gamma   90.00
#
_symmetry.space_group_name_H-M   'P 1'
#
loop_
_entity.id
_entity.type
_entity.pdbx_description
1 polymer ?
#
loop_
_entity_poly.entity_id
_entity_poly.type
_entity_poly.pdbx_seq_one_letter_code
_entity_poly.pdbx_strand_id
1 'polypeptide(L)'
;TTVSREVLLEEFTAAPCQFCPDGAVIVEQILASNPAVIAVGEHACCGTDAMTIPEASTYCAAFGSGASTACIDRVLFPVEASVAHGRGTWAANASARAATCSSVTVNITGSYNCATRQVNADVTANFADYAVPGDIRVTLFVVEDSITGTGSGYNQVNFYNNQTGHPYAGSGNPIVGFVHRHVLRDVYPTNDAWGDATVIPSSPMLNTNYTQSNT
;
A
#
# COMPACT_ATOMS: atom_id res chain seq x y z
N THR A 1 16.35 -0.35 -22.63
CA THR A 1 16.35 0.83 -21.74
C THR A 1 15.91 0.36 -20.37
N THR A 2 16.76 0.50 -19.37
CA THR A 2 16.39 0.16 -17.99
C THR A 2 15.50 1.27 -17.41
N VAL A 3 14.37 0.88 -16.86
CA VAL A 3 13.45 1.76 -16.15
C VAL A 3 13.68 1.57 -14.65
N SER A 4 13.80 2.66 -13.89
CA SER A 4 13.84 2.60 -12.42
C SER A 4 12.53 2.03 -11.90
N ARG A 5 12.63 1.27 -10.82
CA ARG A 5 11.46 0.69 -10.16
C ARG A 5 11.02 1.59 -9.01
N GLU A 6 9.73 1.86 -8.95
CA GLU A 6 9.08 2.26 -7.72
C GLU A 6 8.49 1.02 -7.04
N VAL A 7 8.55 0.98 -5.72
CA VAL A 7 8.22 -0.20 -4.90
C VAL A 7 6.96 0.08 -4.11
N LEU A 8 5.96 -0.77 -4.24
CA LEU A 8 4.76 -0.72 -3.43
C LEU A 8 4.96 -1.48 -2.12
N LEU A 9 4.79 -0.77 -0.99
CA LEU A 9 4.74 -1.34 0.35
C LEU A 9 3.29 -1.28 0.84
N GLU A 10 2.64 -2.42 0.98
CA GLU A 10 1.26 -2.57 1.47
C GLU A 10 1.32 -3.08 2.91
N GLU A 11 1.11 -2.20 3.89
CA GLU A 11 1.08 -2.57 5.31
C GLU A 11 -0.33 -3.00 5.72
N PHE A 12 -0.47 -4.22 6.23
CA PHE A 12 -1.70 -4.66 6.89
C PHE A 12 -1.74 -4.17 8.32
N THR A 13 -2.62 -3.22 8.59
CA THR A 13 -2.73 -2.49 9.84
C THR A 13 -4.18 -2.38 10.32
N ALA A 14 -4.43 -1.89 11.52
CA ALA A 14 -5.75 -1.52 12.03
C ALA A 14 -5.63 -0.79 13.38
N ALA A 15 -6.61 0.04 13.74
CA ALA A 15 -6.64 0.71 15.04
C ALA A 15 -6.61 -0.27 16.24
N PRO A 16 -7.29 -1.45 16.24
CA PRO A 16 -7.18 -2.42 17.32
C PRO A 16 -5.89 -3.23 17.35
N CYS A 17 -4.99 -3.09 16.38
CA CYS A 17 -3.74 -3.80 16.30
C CYS A 17 -2.69 -3.21 17.25
N GLN A 18 -2.32 -3.94 18.29
CA GLN A 18 -1.40 -3.45 19.32
C GLN A 18 0.06 -3.25 18.86
N PHE A 19 0.47 -3.96 17.78
CA PHE A 19 1.84 -3.89 17.24
C PHE A 19 1.97 -2.93 16.04
N CYS A 20 0.87 -2.41 15.53
CA CYS A 20 0.86 -1.53 14.36
C CYS A 20 1.47 -0.14 14.58
N PRO A 21 1.55 0.42 15.81
CA PRO A 21 2.35 1.62 16.01
C PRO A 21 3.82 1.49 15.61
N ASP A 22 4.45 0.32 15.82
CA ASP A 22 5.82 0.07 15.37
C ASP A 22 5.91 -0.06 13.84
N GLY A 23 4.91 -0.69 13.21
CA GLY A 23 4.80 -0.73 11.75
C GLY A 23 4.78 0.67 11.15
N ALA A 24 3.94 1.56 11.69
CA ALA A 24 3.89 2.96 11.25
C ALA A 24 5.24 3.67 11.38
N VAL A 25 5.99 3.46 12.48
CA VAL A 25 7.35 4.02 12.64
C VAL A 25 8.29 3.52 11.55
N ILE A 26 8.28 2.22 11.28
CA ILE A 26 9.16 1.60 10.28
C ILE A 26 8.82 2.06 8.87
N VAL A 27 7.53 2.17 8.52
CA VAL A 27 7.09 2.70 7.22
C VAL A 27 7.62 4.12 7.01
N GLU A 28 7.45 5.02 7.98
CA GLU A 28 7.97 6.40 7.89
C GLU A 28 9.51 6.44 7.74
N GLN A 29 10.23 5.56 8.43
CA GLN A 29 11.68 5.44 8.29
C GLN A 29 12.10 4.96 6.90
N ILE A 30 11.36 4.00 6.31
CA ILE A 30 11.60 3.51 4.97
C ILE A 30 11.37 4.63 3.95
N LEU A 31 10.23 5.33 4.04
CA LEU A 31 9.90 6.44 3.13
C LEU A 31 10.93 7.58 3.21
N ALA A 32 11.40 7.90 4.41
CA ALA A 32 12.42 8.92 4.60
C ALA A 32 13.79 8.53 4.01
N SER A 33 14.11 7.24 3.95
CA SER A 33 15.40 6.73 3.48
C SER A 33 15.40 6.25 2.03
N ASN A 34 14.23 5.93 1.47
CA ASN A 34 14.09 5.37 0.13
C ASN A 34 12.91 6.02 -0.63
N PRO A 35 13.15 7.08 -1.41
CA PRO A 35 12.10 7.82 -2.12
C PRO A 35 11.44 7.02 -3.26
N ALA A 36 11.97 5.85 -3.61
CA ALA A 36 11.35 4.95 -4.59
C ALA A 36 10.24 4.08 -3.98
N VAL A 37 9.99 4.16 -2.66
CA VAL A 37 8.93 3.40 -2.00
C VAL A 37 7.66 4.23 -1.90
N ILE A 38 6.54 3.60 -2.26
CA ILE A 38 5.18 4.12 -2.08
C ILE A 38 4.52 3.24 -1.04
N ALA A 39 4.02 3.82 0.06
CA ALA A 39 3.34 3.09 1.11
C ALA A 39 1.82 3.18 1.01
N VAL A 40 1.15 2.08 1.35
CA VAL A 40 -0.31 1.99 1.48
C VAL A 40 -0.63 1.24 2.77
N GLY A 41 -1.43 1.85 3.63
CA GLY A 41 -1.94 1.25 4.86
C GLY A 41 -3.30 0.60 4.62
N GLU A 42 -3.36 -0.71 4.66
CA GLU A 42 -4.57 -1.49 4.48
C GLU A 42 -5.18 -1.84 5.84
N HIS A 43 -6.23 -1.11 6.22
CA HIS A 43 -6.90 -1.27 7.51
C HIS A 43 -7.77 -2.53 7.52
N ALA A 44 -7.10 -3.67 7.75
CA ALA A 44 -7.70 -5.02 7.81
C ALA A 44 -6.79 -5.97 8.62
N CYS A 45 -7.06 -7.28 8.63
CA CYS A 45 -6.27 -8.35 9.24
C CYS A 45 -6.22 -8.41 10.77
N CYS A 46 -6.66 -7.38 11.48
CA CYS A 46 -6.69 -7.37 12.94
C CYS A 46 -8.01 -6.79 13.49
N GLY A 47 -9.10 -7.19 12.87
CA GLY A 47 -10.42 -6.59 13.08
C GLY A 47 -10.69 -5.45 12.11
N THR A 48 -11.85 -4.83 12.26
CA THR A 48 -12.30 -3.68 11.47
C THR A 48 -12.19 -2.40 12.28
N ASP A 49 -11.97 -1.29 11.61
CA ASP A 49 -11.98 0.04 12.18
C ASP A 49 -12.71 1.03 11.26
N ALA A 50 -12.64 2.33 11.54
CA ALA A 50 -13.35 3.35 10.76
C ALA A 50 -12.75 3.58 9.34
N MET A 51 -11.59 3.01 9.07
CA MET A 51 -10.86 3.15 7.80
C MET A 51 -10.90 1.88 6.95
N THR A 52 -11.47 0.78 7.47
CA THR A 52 -11.58 -0.49 6.76
C THR A 52 -12.49 -0.37 5.55
N ILE A 53 -12.00 -0.83 4.39
CA ILE A 53 -12.77 -0.99 3.16
C ILE A 53 -12.82 -2.46 2.72
N PRO A 54 -13.79 -2.88 1.90
CA PRO A 54 -13.91 -4.28 1.45
C PRO A 54 -12.68 -4.79 0.72
N GLU A 55 -12.03 -3.95 -0.09
CA GLU A 55 -10.84 -4.30 -0.87
C GLU A 55 -9.65 -4.59 0.03
N ALA A 56 -9.41 -3.80 1.09
CA ALA A 56 -8.38 -4.08 2.08
C ALA A 56 -8.61 -5.42 2.78
N SER A 57 -9.87 -5.78 3.06
CA SER A 57 -10.25 -7.09 3.60
C SER A 57 -9.96 -8.22 2.61
N THR A 58 -10.16 -7.97 1.31
CA THR A 58 -9.84 -8.92 0.23
C THR A 58 -8.33 -9.17 0.14
N TYR A 59 -7.52 -8.11 0.18
CA TYR A 59 -6.05 -8.23 0.18
C TYR A 59 -5.54 -8.93 1.44
N CYS A 60 -6.12 -8.60 2.59
CA CYS A 60 -5.84 -9.30 3.84
C CYS A 60 -6.12 -10.80 3.74
N ALA A 61 -7.25 -11.19 3.17
CA ALA A 61 -7.59 -12.61 2.98
C ALA A 61 -6.65 -13.33 2.02
N ALA A 62 -6.14 -12.62 0.99
CA ALA A 62 -5.25 -13.19 -0.02
C ALA A 62 -3.79 -13.32 0.44
N PHE A 63 -3.26 -12.32 1.14
CA PHE A 63 -1.84 -12.21 1.46
C PHE A 63 -1.56 -12.18 2.95
N GLY A 64 -2.51 -11.70 3.76
CA GLY A 64 -2.28 -11.40 5.17
C GLY A 64 -2.12 -12.65 6.01
N SER A 65 -1.14 -12.58 6.90
CA SER A 65 -0.91 -13.59 7.95
C SER A 65 -1.14 -13.01 9.36
N GLY A 66 -1.86 -11.89 9.43
CA GLY A 66 -2.09 -11.08 10.64
C GLY A 66 -1.51 -9.67 10.50
N ALA A 67 -1.81 -8.80 11.45
CA ALA A 67 -1.21 -7.46 11.52
C ALA A 67 -0.05 -7.50 12.53
N SER A 68 0.94 -6.73 12.41
CA SER A 68 1.47 -5.82 11.44
C SER A 68 2.43 -6.56 10.51
N THR A 69 1.97 -6.91 9.33
CA THR A 69 2.77 -7.51 8.26
C THR A 69 2.67 -6.63 7.02
N ALA A 70 3.58 -6.76 6.08
CA ALA A 70 3.49 -6.05 4.81
C ALA A 70 3.88 -6.91 3.62
N CYS A 71 3.28 -6.60 2.46
CA CYS A 71 3.74 -7.03 1.15
C CYS A 71 4.67 -5.97 0.57
N ILE A 72 5.75 -6.41 -0.07
CA ILE A 72 6.65 -5.57 -0.87
C ILE A 72 6.53 -6.02 -2.32
N ASP A 73 5.92 -5.21 -3.17
CA ASP A 73 5.57 -5.55 -4.57
C ASP A 73 4.83 -6.91 -4.71
N ARG A 74 4.20 -7.39 -3.65
CA ARG A 74 3.54 -8.72 -3.58
C ARG A 74 4.46 -9.87 -4.01
N VAL A 75 5.76 -9.78 -3.69
CA VAL A 75 6.77 -10.79 -4.02
C VAL A 75 7.10 -11.64 -2.80
N LEU A 76 7.21 -12.96 -3.00
CA LEU A 76 7.76 -13.85 -1.99
C LEU A 76 9.29 -13.77 -2.03
N PHE A 77 9.89 -13.28 -0.95
CA PHE A 77 11.35 -13.22 -0.82
C PHE A 77 11.93 -14.56 -0.35
N PRO A 78 13.16 -14.91 -0.76
CA PRO A 78 13.75 -16.23 -0.46
C PRO A 78 13.85 -16.59 1.03
N VAL A 79 13.92 -15.57 1.90
CA VAL A 79 14.05 -15.77 3.36
C VAL A 79 12.70 -15.71 4.09
N GLU A 80 11.62 -15.42 3.38
CA GLU A 80 10.30 -15.26 3.95
C GLU A 80 9.41 -16.48 3.71
N ALA A 81 8.57 -16.80 4.67
CA ALA A 81 7.63 -17.92 4.59
C ALA A 81 6.35 -17.56 3.80
N SER A 82 6.04 -16.27 3.64
CA SER A 82 4.84 -15.77 2.98
C SER A 82 5.10 -14.43 2.29
N VAL A 83 4.22 -14.07 1.36
CA VAL A 83 4.30 -12.77 0.63
C VAL A 83 4.16 -11.61 1.62
N ALA A 84 3.17 -11.66 2.50
CA ALA A 84 3.12 -10.74 3.64
C ALA A 84 4.00 -11.26 4.77
N HIS A 85 4.94 -10.43 5.22
CA HIS A 85 5.96 -10.82 6.18
C HIS A 85 6.18 -9.77 7.27
N GLY A 86 6.96 -10.13 8.27
CA GLY A 86 7.16 -9.33 9.49
C GLY A 86 8.05 -8.10 9.27
N ARG A 87 7.90 -7.12 10.14
CA ARG A 87 8.54 -5.80 10.08
C ARG A 87 10.06 -5.79 9.99
N GLY A 88 10.73 -6.81 10.52
CA GLY A 88 12.20 -6.86 10.60
C GLY A 88 12.94 -6.87 9.26
N THR A 89 12.25 -7.18 8.17
CA THR A 89 12.85 -7.32 6.84
C THR A 89 12.30 -6.31 5.82
N TRP A 90 11.29 -5.50 6.16
CA TRP A 90 10.66 -4.57 5.21
C TRP A 90 11.66 -3.61 4.55
N ALA A 91 12.52 -2.95 5.31
CA ALA A 91 13.49 -2.00 4.76
C ALA A 91 14.49 -2.67 3.81
N ALA A 92 14.99 -3.85 4.17
CA ALA A 92 15.93 -4.60 3.34
C ALA A 92 15.26 -5.09 2.04
N ASN A 93 14.04 -5.64 2.14
CA ASN A 93 13.29 -6.15 1.01
C ASN A 93 12.86 -5.01 0.06
N ALA A 94 12.41 -3.86 0.58
CA ALA A 94 12.09 -2.68 -0.22
C ALA A 94 13.33 -2.14 -0.95
N SER A 95 14.48 -2.05 -0.27
CA SER A 95 15.73 -1.62 -0.88
C SER A 95 16.21 -2.60 -1.98
N ALA A 96 16.09 -3.89 -1.73
CA ALA A 96 16.44 -4.92 -2.73
C ALA A 96 15.54 -4.83 -3.98
N ARG A 97 14.25 -4.55 -3.79
CA ARG A 97 13.31 -4.35 -4.92
C ARG A 97 13.63 -3.07 -5.69
N ALA A 98 13.85 -1.95 -5.01
CA ALA A 98 14.20 -0.67 -5.65
C ALA A 98 15.49 -0.75 -6.47
N ALA A 99 16.42 -1.64 -6.11
CA ALA A 99 17.64 -1.88 -6.87
C ALA A 99 17.42 -2.68 -8.17
N THR A 100 16.23 -3.22 -8.41
CA THR A 100 15.90 -3.95 -9.65
C THR A 100 15.28 -3.04 -10.69
N CYS A 101 15.43 -3.37 -11.97
CA CYS A 101 14.76 -2.66 -13.06
C CYS A 101 13.28 -3.03 -13.15
N SER A 102 12.48 -2.13 -13.71
CA SER A 102 11.11 -2.40 -14.14
C SER A 102 11.06 -2.62 -15.65
N SER A 103 10.17 -3.51 -16.10
CA SER A 103 9.83 -3.68 -17.53
C SER A 103 8.77 -2.68 -18.00
N VAL A 104 8.10 -2.01 -17.07
CA VAL A 104 6.98 -1.09 -17.37
C VAL A 104 7.20 0.23 -16.64
N THR A 105 6.87 1.33 -17.33
CA THR A 105 6.66 2.63 -16.71
C THR A 105 5.17 2.83 -16.49
N VAL A 106 4.80 3.37 -15.34
CA VAL A 106 3.44 3.79 -15.03
C VAL A 106 3.44 5.29 -14.81
N ASN A 107 2.54 6.00 -15.47
CA ASN A 107 2.33 7.41 -15.28
C ASN A 107 0.88 7.67 -14.88
N ILE A 108 0.67 8.53 -13.90
CA ILE A 108 -0.66 8.95 -13.45
C ILE A 108 -0.77 10.45 -13.71
N THR A 109 -1.81 10.84 -14.44
CA THR A 109 -2.21 12.23 -14.58
C THR A 109 -3.62 12.40 -14.04
N GLY A 110 -3.88 13.50 -13.33
CA GLY A 110 -5.18 13.67 -12.73
C GLY A 110 -5.55 15.12 -12.50
N SER A 111 -6.83 15.34 -12.23
CA SER A 111 -7.39 16.61 -11.84
C SER A 111 -8.44 16.43 -10.74
N TYR A 112 -8.56 17.43 -9.88
CA TYR A 112 -9.59 17.49 -8.85
C TYR A 112 -10.51 18.67 -9.07
N ASN A 113 -11.81 18.39 -9.10
CA ASN A 113 -12.83 19.43 -9.18
C ASN A 113 -13.40 19.71 -7.78
N CYS A 114 -13.01 20.84 -7.19
CA CYS A 114 -13.44 21.23 -5.85
C CYS A 114 -14.96 21.43 -5.72
N ALA A 115 -15.66 21.82 -6.79
CA ALA A 115 -17.09 22.09 -6.76
C ALA A 115 -17.92 20.80 -6.75
N THR A 116 -17.51 19.79 -7.52
CA THR A 116 -18.18 18.48 -7.59
C THR A 116 -17.55 17.46 -6.67
N ARG A 117 -16.35 17.75 -6.12
CA ARG A 117 -15.54 16.83 -5.32
C ARG A 117 -15.16 15.53 -6.06
N GLN A 118 -15.01 15.64 -7.37
CA GLN A 118 -14.60 14.53 -8.23
C GLN A 118 -13.11 14.58 -8.52
N VAL A 119 -12.48 13.41 -8.52
CA VAL A 119 -11.13 13.17 -9.02
C VAL A 119 -11.26 12.49 -10.37
N ASN A 120 -10.56 12.99 -11.39
CA ASN A 120 -10.36 12.27 -12.64
C ASN A 120 -8.88 11.88 -12.68
N ALA A 121 -8.60 10.62 -12.99
CA ALA A 121 -7.24 10.11 -13.09
C ALA A 121 -7.08 9.17 -14.28
N ASP A 122 -6.07 9.44 -15.10
CA ASP A 122 -5.63 8.57 -16.18
C ASP A 122 -4.36 7.84 -15.74
N VAL A 123 -4.40 6.51 -15.78
CA VAL A 123 -3.26 5.65 -15.52
C VAL A 123 -2.76 5.11 -16.84
N THR A 124 -1.53 5.42 -17.22
CA THR A 124 -0.91 4.97 -18.47
C THR A 124 0.28 4.07 -18.17
N ALA A 125 0.23 2.82 -18.66
CA ALA A 125 1.34 1.88 -18.64
C ALA A 125 2.03 1.82 -20.01
N ASN A 126 3.38 1.83 -20.01
CA ASN A 126 4.18 1.66 -21.22
C ASN A 126 5.27 0.61 -20.96
N PHE A 127 5.33 -0.40 -21.78
CA PHE A 127 6.28 -1.51 -21.63
C PHE A 127 7.58 -1.19 -22.37
N ALA A 128 8.67 -1.00 -21.61
CA ALA A 128 10.01 -0.75 -22.12
C ALA A 128 10.81 -2.02 -22.39
N ASP A 129 10.36 -3.16 -21.83
CA ASP A 129 10.95 -4.47 -22.03
C ASP A 129 9.84 -5.53 -22.05
N TYR A 130 10.16 -6.76 -22.49
CA TYR A 130 9.18 -7.82 -22.60
C TYR A 130 8.56 -8.15 -21.23
N ALA A 131 7.23 -8.12 -21.17
CA ALA A 131 6.49 -8.69 -20.07
C ALA A 131 6.29 -10.19 -20.28
N VAL A 132 6.30 -10.94 -19.18
CA VAL A 132 5.84 -12.34 -19.23
C VAL A 132 4.36 -12.33 -19.59
N PRO A 133 3.92 -13.07 -20.62
CA PRO A 133 2.51 -13.14 -20.99
C PRO A 133 1.67 -13.62 -19.79
N GLY A 134 0.52 -13.01 -19.58
CA GLY A 134 -0.36 -13.37 -18.47
C GLY A 134 -1.54 -12.43 -18.28
N ASP A 135 -2.20 -12.57 -17.16
CA ASP A 135 -3.28 -11.69 -16.72
C ASP A 135 -2.67 -10.41 -16.10
N ILE A 136 -2.57 -9.37 -16.92
CA ILE A 136 -2.03 -8.06 -16.51
C ILE A 136 -3.19 -7.12 -16.28
N ARG A 137 -3.24 -6.55 -15.09
CA ARG A 137 -4.35 -5.69 -14.65
C ARG A 137 -3.86 -4.32 -14.23
N VAL A 138 -4.72 -3.33 -14.38
CA VAL A 138 -4.49 -1.97 -13.89
C VAL A 138 -5.40 -1.73 -12.70
N THR A 139 -4.81 -1.28 -11.61
CA THR A 139 -5.52 -0.89 -10.39
C THR A 139 -5.06 0.50 -9.96
N LEU A 140 -5.99 1.39 -9.64
CA LEU A 140 -5.71 2.69 -9.06
C LEU A 140 -6.14 2.69 -7.59
N PHE A 141 -5.21 3.00 -6.69
CA PHE A 141 -5.48 3.19 -5.27
C PHE A 141 -5.69 4.67 -4.94
N VAL A 142 -6.75 4.95 -4.21
CA VAL A 142 -6.96 6.27 -3.58
C VAL A 142 -6.51 6.18 -2.13
N VAL A 143 -5.51 6.97 -1.79
CA VAL A 143 -4.89 6.96 -0.47
C VAL A 143 -5.13 8.30 0.21
N GLU A 144 -5.54 8.27 1.47
CA GLU A 144 -5.74 9.46 2.30
C GLU A 144 -4.70 9.48 3.43
N ASP A 145 -4.11 10.64 3.65
CA ASP A 145 -3.10 10.83 4.70
C ASP A 145 -3.66 11.64 5.87
N SER A 146 -3.01 11.50 7.02
CA SER A 146 -3.30 12.29 8.23
C SER A 146 -4.72 12.14 8.77
N ILE A 147 -5.30 10.94 8.69
CA ILE A 147 -6.63 10.65 9.24
C ILE A 147 -6.56 10.60 10.76
N THR A 148 -7.42 11.37 11.40
CA THR A 148 -7.62 11.35 12.86
C THR A 148 -9.11 11.23 13.18
N GLY A 149 -9.41 10.75 14.37
CA GLY A 149 -10.79 10.65 14.84
C GLY A 149 -10.88 10.34 16.34
N THR A 150 -12.07 10.04 16.79
CA THR A 150 -12.34 9.71 18.19
C THR A 150 -12.97 8.34 18.34
N GLY A 151 -12.73 7.69 19.48
CA GLY A 151 -13.29 6.38 19.79
C GLY A 151 -12.46 5.21 19.28
N SER A 152 -12.93 3.99 19.52
CA SER A 152 -12.19 2.75 19.25
C SER A 152 -11.90 2.50 17.76
N GLY A 153 -12.64 3.13 16.87
CA GLY A 153 -12.39 3.02 15.42
C GLY A 153 -11.20 3.86 14.92
N TYR A 154 -10.66 4.76 15.76
CA TYR A 154 -9.54 5.64 15.41
C TYR A 154 -8.42 5.59 16.44
N ASN A 155 -8.73 5.34 17.71
CA ASN A 155 -7.71 5.29 18.75
C ASN A 155 -6.87 4.02 18.59
N GLN A 156 -5.57 4.20 18.42
CA GLN A 156 -4.64 3.11 18.14
C GLN A 156 -4.26 2.34 19.40
N VAL A 157 -4.54 1.05 19.47
CA VAL A 157 -4.05 0.18 20.55
C VAL A 157 -2.52 0.13 20.51
N ASN A 158 -1.86 0.25 21.67
CA ASN A 158 -0.42 0.49 21.76
C ASN A 158 0.26 -0.46 22.75
N PHE A 159 0.92 -1.49 22.25
CA PHE A 159 1.75 -2.36 23.03
C PHE A 159 3.01 -1.63 23.59
N TYR A 160 3.48 -0.61 22.90
CA TYR A 160 4.74 0.06 23.17
C TYR A 160 4.65 1.18 24.21
N ASN A 161 3.47 1.40 24.83
CA ASN A 161 3.27 2.46 25.80
C ASN A 161 4.30 2.44 26.95
N ASN A 162 4.69 1.26 27.40
CA ASN A 162 5.64 1.06 28.51
C ASN A 162 7.05 0.65 28.06
N GLN A 163 7.35 0.75 26.77
CA GLN A 163 8.65 0.37 26.21
C GLN A 163 9.56 1.59 26.03
N THR A 164 10.41 1.83 27.01
CA THR A 164 11.39 2.94 26.98
C THR A 164 12.21 2.91 25.69
N GLY A 165 12.30 4.06 25.02
CA GLY A 165 13.05 4.24 23.77
C GLY A 165 12.19 4.05 22.50
N HIS A 166 10.99 3.51 22.60
CA HIS A 166 10.07 3.47 21.45
C HIS A 166 9.40 4.84 21.26
N PRO A 167 9.19 5.32 20.00
CA PRO A 167 8.56 6.63 19.74
C PRO A 167 7.17 6.82 20.39
N TYR A 168 6.43 5.75 20.58
CA TYR A 168 5.10 5.77 21.22
C TYR A 168 5.12 5.36 22.70
N ALA A 169 6.31 5.33 23.35
CA ALA A 169 6.38 5.17 24.80
C ALA A 169 5.73 6.36 25.51
N GLY A 170 4.86 6.10 26.47
CA GLY A 170 4.14 7.14 27.20
C GLY A 170 3.01 7.82 26.43
N SER A 171 2.68 7.38 25.23
CA SER A 171 1.60 7.97 24.40
C SER A 171 0.20 7.49 24.76
N GLY A 172 0.09 6.57 25.72
CA GLY A 172 -1.17 5.95 26.12
C GLY A 172 -1.44 4.61 25.45
N ASN A 173 -2.40 3.87 25.99
CA ASN A 173 -2.97 2.66 25.40
C ASN A 173 -4.47 2.61 25.67
N PRO A 174 -5.32 2.95 24.65
CA PRO A 174 -4.93 3.33 23.28
C PRO A 174 -4.31 4.73 23.19
N ILE A 175 -3.61 5.00 22.08
CA ILE A 175 -3.16 6.36 21.70
C ILE A 175 -4.39 7.10 21.19
N VAL A 176 -4.80 8.12 21.92
CA VAL A 176 -5.92 9.00 21.54
C VAL A 176 -5.42 10.02 20.53
N GLY A 177 -6.16 10.21 19.43
CA GLY A 177 -5.78 11.14 18.37
C GLY A 177 -4.57 10.65 17.53
N PHE A 178 -4.35 9.34 17.48
CA PHE A 178 -3.34 8.77 16.57
C PHE A 178 -3.58 9.24 15.13
N VAL A 179 -2.51 9.57 14.43
CA VAL A 179 -2.56 10.02 13.03
C VAL A 179 -2.28 8.83 12.14
N HIS A 180 -3.32 8.32 11.49
CA HIS A 180 -3.19 7.26 10.50
C HIS A 180 -2.75 7.84 9.17
N ARG A 181 -1.75 7.20 8.53
CA ARG A 181 -1.12 7.67 7.31
C ARG A 181 -1.25 6.65 6.19
N HIS A 182 -1.17 7.14 4.97
CA HIS A 182 -1.16 6.29 3.75
C HIS A 182 -2.37 5.35 3.66
N VAL A 183 -3.51 5.73 4.22
CA VAL A 183 -4.67 4.85 4.38
C VAL A 183 -5.36 4.62 3.04
N LEU A 184 -5.52 3.35 2.65
CA LEU A 184 -6.29 2.97 1.47
C LEU A 184 -7.77 3.31 1.68
N ARG A 185 -8.35 4.16 0.81
CA ARG A 185 -9.74 4.64 0.93
C ARG A 185 -10.65 4.11 -0.15
N ASP A 186 -10.09 3.84 -1.33
CA ASP A 186 -10.85 3.35 -2.46
C ASP A 186 -9.93 2.68 -3.48
N VAL A 187 -10.51 1.83 -4.32
CA VAL A 187 -9.81 1.09 -5.37
C VAL A 187 -10.60 1.17 -6.67
N TYR A 188 -9.94 1.44 -7.77
CA TYR A 188 -10.54 1.46 -9.10
C TYR A 188 -9.91 0.40 -10.02
N PRO A 189 -10.72 -0.31 -10.83
CA PRO A 189 -12.17 -0.13 -10.99
C PRO A 189 -12.95 -0.50 -9.73
N THR A 190 -14.05 0.21 -9.50
CA THR A 190 -14.91 0.00 -8.34
C THR A 190 -15.44 -1.44 -8.28
N ASN A 191 -15.41 -2.05 -7.11
CA ASN A 191 -15.83 -3.43 -6.84
C ASN A 191 -14.94 -4.54 -7.46
N ASP A 192 -13.74 -4.20 -7.93
CA ASP A 192 -12.74 -5.19 -8.31
C ASP A 192 -11.39 -4.86 -7.66
N ALA A 193 -11.10 -5.52 -6.54
CA ALA A 193 -9.85 -5.37 -5.81
C ALA A 193 -8.61 -5.72 -6.66
N TRP A 194 -8.78 -6.53 -7.70
CA TRP A 194 -7.67 -7.03 -8.51
C TRP A 194 -7.39 -6.21 -9.76
N GLY A 195 -8.26 -5.25 -10.09
CA GLY A 195 -8.06 -4.34 -11.20
C GLY A 195 -8.62 -4.81 -12.54
N ASP A 196 -8.54 -3.91 -13.52
CA ASP A 196 -9.10 -4.10 -14.86
C ASP A 196 -8.16 -4.91 -15.75
N ALA A 197 -8.60 -6.10 -16.16
CA ALA A 197 -7.90 -6.99 -17.07
C ALA A 197 -8.08 -6.63 -18.55
N THR A 198 -8.93 -5.64 -18.88
CA THR A 198 -9.25 -5.28 -20.26
C THR A 198 -8.35 -4.19 -20.84
N VAL A 199 -7.62 -3.47 -19.99
CA VAL A 199 -6.76 -2.34 -20.37
C VAL A 199 -5.49 -2.81 -21.08
N ILE A 200 -4.84 -3.84 -20.57
CA ILE A 200 -3.57 -4.34 -21.07
C ILE A 200 -3.78 -5.77 -21.61
N PRO A 201 -3.43 -6.03 -22.88
CA PRO A 201 -3.54 -7.39 -23.42
C PRO A 201 -2.56 -8.33 -22.72
N SER A 202 -2.83 -9.63 -22.75
CA SER A 202 -1.99 -10.66 -22.14
C SER A 202 -0.55 -10.73 -22.70
N SER A 203 -0.32 -10.12 -23.86
CA SER A 203 0.99 -9.97 -24.49
C SER A 203 1.13 -8.52 -24.97
N PRO A 204 1.52 -7.59 -24.09
CA PRO A 204 1.63 -6.18 -24.45
C PRO A 204 2.76 -5.91 -25.42
N MET A 205 2.53 -4.99 -26.34
CA MET A 205 3.55 -4.54 -27.30
C MET A 205 4.51 -3.55 -26.65
N LEU A 206 5.78 -3.63 -27.02
CA LEU A 206 6.81 -2.70 -26.58
C LEU A 206 6.52 -1.27 -27.06
N ASN A 207 6.83 -0.29 -26.22
CA ASN A 207 6.68 1.14 -26.49
C ASN A 207 5.25 1.55 -26.87
N THR A 208 4.26 0.78 -26.41
CA THR A 208 2.84 1.07 -26.61
C THR A 208 2.22 1.52 -25.28
N ASN A 209 1.45 2.61 -25.34
CA ASN A 209 0.72 3.11 -24.18
C ASN A 209 -0.62 2.37 -24.05
N TYR A 210 -0.89 1.93 -22.82
CA TYR A 210 -2.18 1.37 -22.42
C TYR A 210 -2.71 2.27 -21.31
N THR A 211 -3.87 2.92 -21.55
CA THR A 211 -4.41 3.92 -20.63
C THR A 211 -5.77 3.49 -20.10
N GLN A 212 -5.94 3.61 -18.79
CA GLN A 212 -7.22 3.51 -18.09
C GLN A 212 -7.61 4.88 -17.55
N SER A 213 -8.81 5.33 -17.88
CA SER A 213 -9.38 6.59 -17.37
C SER A 213 -10.40 6.28 -16.27
N ASN A 214 -10.28 7.00 -15.14
CA ASN A 214 -11.12 6.83 -13.96
C ASN A 214 -11.72 8.18 -13.56
N THR A 215 -12.99 8.17 -13.07
CA THR A 215 -13.72 9.37 -12.62
C THR A 215 -14.46 9.09 -11.33
#